data_cd74f8d1a63bcdb2e0c5fb04e78022c2
#
_entry.id   cd74f8d1a63bcdb2e0c5fb04e78022c2
#
_cell.length_a   1.000
_cell.length_b   1.000
_cell.length_c   1.000
_cell.angle_alpha   90.00
_cell.angle_beta   90.00
_cell.angle_gamma   90.00
#
_symmetry.space_group_name_H-M   'P 1'
#
loop_
_entity.id
_entity.type
_entity.pdbx_description
1 polymer ?
#
loop_
_entity_poly.entity_id
_entity_poly.type
_entity_poly.pdbx_seq_one_letter_code
_entity_poly.pdbx_strand_id
1 'polypeptide(L)'
;MEDAKWIYDNCPVGTKVTIYDSKDPGPLGKPTPIRIDVNSPYRGWDPTDPDPRNPWLKLRPTIKGIKNKTIERTNSKVDLKKGVKATDYRGKTLKFTVSGKVNAAKTGKYKITYTAKDAKGNKTQKSIVITVKDTKAPSISLKRKTLTYNKAVSKEKLVSAIKADVVAKDLGKKLVSKYVFVNTQEVQKAVTAMKNKKYGTYSVTVYAKDTAGNKSRKLKVKINFVNPNPGTDQPDQPEPDTPGVVTDSAITVQ
;
A
#
# COMPACT_ATOMS: atom_id res chain seq x y z
N MET A 1 -45.61 21.58 11.23
CA MET A 1 -44.40 21.26 10.40
C MET A 1 -44.71 21.20 8.89
N GLU A 2 -45.92 20.86 8.50
CA GLU A 2 -46.34 20.82 7.08
C GLU A 2 -46.38 22.23 6.45
N ASP A 3 -46.83 23.23 7.21
CA ASP A 3 -46.95 24.61 6.74
C ASP A 3 -45.59 25.24 6.40
N ALA A 4 -44.57 25.00 7.22
CA ALA A 4 -43.23 25.52 6.95
C ALA A 4 -42.60 24.88 5.68
N LYS A 5 -42.93 23.59 5.43
CA LYS A 5 -42.50 22.89 4.22
C LYS A 5 -43.21 23.46 2.98
N TRP A 6 -44.51 23.72 3.09
CA TRP A 6 -45.27 24.31 2.00
C TRP A 6 -44.75 25.68 1.62
N ILE A 7 -44.49 26.57 2.61
CA ILE A 7 -43.92 27.90 2.38
C ILE A 7 -42.56 27.79 1.68
N TYR A 8 -41.70 26.90 2.19
CA TYR A 8 -40.39 26.69 1.57
C TYR A 8 -40.44 26.22 0.12
N ASP A 9 -41.45 25.38 -0.21
CA ASP A 9 -41.62 24.80 -1.53
C ASP A 9 -42.28 25.76 -2.53
N ASN A 10 -43.14 26.66 -2.06
CA ASN A 10 -44.02 27.45 -2.90
C ASN A 10 -43.69 28.95 -2.89
N CYS A 11 -42.91 29.44 -1.98
CA CYS A 11 -42.54 30.86 -1.91
C CYS A 11 -41.13 31.10 -2.45
N PRO A 12 -40.89 32.14 -3.28
CA PRO A 12 -39.54 32.56 -3.69
C PRO A 12 -38.67 32.91 -2.48
N VAL A 13 -37.37 32.70 -2.61
CA VAL A 13 -36.38 33.12 -1.59
C VAL A 13 -36.49 34.64 -1.39
N GLY A 14 -36.52 35.08 -0.12
CA GLY A 14 -36.72 36.49 0.26
C GLY A 14 -38.17 36.87 0.47
N THR A 15 -39.15 35.98 0.22
CA THR A 15 -40.55 36.25 0.52
C THR A 15 -40.75 36.32 2.05
N LYS A 16 -41.38 37.39 2.50
CA LYS A 16 -41.84 37.52 3.90
C LYS A 16 -43.26 36.97 3.99
N VAL A 17 -43.45 35.92 4.72
CA VAL A 17 -44.78 35.30 4.92
C VAL A 17 -45.19 35.58 6.37
N THR A 18 -46.42 36.03 6.53
CA THR A 18 -47.01 36.16 7.87
C THR A 18 -48.12 35.12 7.99
N ILE A 19 -47.95 34.20 8.91
CA ILE A 19 -48.98 33.25 9.29
C ILE A 19 -49.54 33.64 10.65
N TYR A 20 -50.80 33.31 10.86
CA TYR A 20 -51.51 33.58 12.08
C TYR A 20 -51.70 32.22 12.80
N ASP A 21 -51.35 32.16 14.07
CA ASP A 21 -51.68 30.97 14.86
C ASP A 21 -53.17 31.02 15.24
N SER A 22 -53.95 30.16 14.63
CA SER A 22 -55.39 30.04 14.92
C SER A 22 -55.70 29.55 16.31
N LYS A 23 -54.72 29.02 17.05
CA LYS A 23 -54.85 28.49 18.40
C LYS A 23 -54.45 29.48 19.51
N ASP A 24 -53.81 30.60 19.13
CA ASP A 24 -53.46 31.67 20.06
C ASP A 24 -54.23 32.94 19.71
N PRO A 25 -55.41 33.10 20.29
CA PRO A 25 -56.13 34.37 20.22
C PRO A 25 -55.39 35.40 21.07
N GLY A 26 -54.45 36.11 20.51
CA GLY A 26 -53.71 37.19 21.18
C GLY A 26 -54.63 38.17 21.91
N PRO A 27 -54.08 39.17 22.65
CA PRO A 27 -54.84 40.18 23.34
C PRO A 27 -55.84 40.85 22.39
N LEU A 28 -57.10 40.85 22.78
CA LEU A 28 -58.25 41.33 22.01
C LEU A 28 -58.84 40.34 20.98
N GLY A 29 -58.60 39.03 21.10
CA GLY A 29 -59.18 38.02 20.25
C GLY A 29 -58.69 38.00 18.78
N LYS A 30 -57.59 38.72 18.47
CA LYS A 30 -56.98 38.69 17.16
C LYS A 30 -55.79 37.74 17.19
N PRO A 31 -55.66 36.82 16.19
CA PRO A 31 -54.55 35.90 16.14
C PRO A 31 -53.21 36.63 16.14
N THR A 32 -52.23 36.19 16.93
CA THR A 32 -50.89 36.73 16.95
C THR A 32 -50.17 36.40 15.64
N PRO A 33 -49.70 37.41 14.87
CA PRO A 33 -49.02 37.14 13.63
C PRO A 33 -47.64 36.55 13.87
N ILE A 34 -47.37 35.38 13.31
CA ILE A 34 -46.03 34.81 13.22
C ILE A 34 -45.44 35.22 11.88
N ARG A 35 -44.42 36.07 11.89
CA ARG A 35 -43.69 36.46 10.69
C ARG A 35 -42.63 35.41 10.38
N ILE A 36 -42.70 34.84 9.20
CA ILE A 36 -41.69 33.90 8.67
C ILE A 36 -40.99 34.59 7.51
N ASP A 37 -39.69 34.73 7.62
CA ASP A 37 -38.83 35.07 6.51
C ASP A 37 -38.44 33.74 5.82
N VAL A 38 -38.64 33.64 4.51
CA VAL A 38 -38.31 32.41 3.75
C VAL A 38 -36.81 32.10 3.82
N ASN A 39 -35.99 33.06 4.17
CA ASN A 39 -34.58 32.87 4.48
C ASN A 39 -34.34 32.38 5.92
N SER A 40 -35.30 32.56 6.83
CA SER A 40 -35.21 32.13 8.24
C SER A 40 -36.62 31.82 8.78
N PRO A 41 -37.24 30.71 8.38
CA PRO A 41 -38.64 30.39 8.72
C PRO A 41 -38.90 30.01 10.18
N TYR A 42 -37.86 29.92 11.00
CA TYR A 42 -38.00 29.65 12.43
C TYR A 42 -37.23 30.68 13.23
N ARG A 43 -37.97 31.42 14.05
CA ARG A 43 -37.37 32.32 15.04
C ARG A 43 -36.37 31.53 15.89
N GLY A 44 -35.08 31.90 15.82
CA GLY A 44 -34.03 31.33 16.66
C GLY A 44 -33.21 30.18 16.06
N TRP A 45 -33.54 29.71 14.87
CA TRP A 45 -32.70 28.66 14.22
C TRP A 45 -31.92 29.23 13.06
N ASP A 46 -30.60 29.15 13.17
CA ASP A 46 -29.69 29.39 12.04
C ASP A 46 -29.72 28.18 11.07
N PRO A 47 -29.90 28.36 9.76
CA PRO A 47 -29.82 27.28 8.78
C PRO A 47 -28.47 26.53 8.82
N THR A 48 -27.43 27.13 9.39
CA THR A 48 -26.10 26.53 9.55
C THR A 48 -25.91 25.79 10.86
N ASP A 49 -26.81 26.01 11.84
CA ASP A 49 -26.72 25.38 13.16
C ASP A 49 -26.75 23.84 13.02
N PRO A 50 -25.75 23.14 13.55
CA PRO A 50 -25.67 21.68 13.49
C PRO A 50 -26.60 20.95 14.47
N ASP A 51 -27.38 21.65 15.32
CA ASP A 51 -28.28 21.03 16.27
C ASP A 51 -29.25 20.06 15.55
N PRO A 52 -29.30 18.77 15.94
CA PRO A 52 -30.16 17.76 15.29
C PRO A 52 -31.67 18.09 15.35
N ARG A 53 -32.09 18.98 16.23
CA ARG A 53 -33.47 19.49 16.34
C ARG A 53 -33.77 20.57 15.28
N ASN A 54 -32.72 21.13 14.66
CA ASN A 54 -32.87 22.18 13.64
C ASN A 54 -33.67 21.65 12.44
N PRO A 55 -34.88 22.17 12.16
CA PRO A 55 -35.74 21.66 11.11
C PRO A 55 -35.13 21.84 9.72
N TRP A 56 -34.25 22.83 9.54
CA TRP A 56 -33.54 23.06 8.28
C TRP A 56 -32.62 21.91 7.88
N LEU A 57 -32.11 21.14 8.86
CA LEU A 57 -31.28 19.98 8.57
C LEU A 57 -32.02 18.91 7.76
N LYS A 58 -33.35 18.81 7.94
CA LYS A 58 -34.21 17.88 7.18
C LYS A 58 -34.37 18.29 5.71
N LEU A 59 -34.19 19.57 5.40
CA LEU A 59 -34.31 20.11 4.04
C LEU A 59 -33.00 20.13 3.28
N ARG A 60 -31.88 19.81 3.93
CA ARG A 60 -30.57 19.79 3.26
C ARG A 60 -30.38 18.57 2.37
N PRO A 61 -29.57 18.69 1.33
CA PRO A 61 -29.15 17.55 0.53
C PRO A 61 -28.57 16.41 1.40
N THR A 62 -28.81 15.19 0.99
CA THR A 62 -28.23 14.01 1.63
C THR A 62 -27.16 13.43 0.69
N ILE A 63 -26.00 13.05 1.26
CA ILE A 63 -24.95 12.34 0.54
C ILE A 63 -24.82 10.94 1.17
N LYS A 64 -25.03 9.90 0.34
CA LYS A 64 -24.96 8.48 0.71
C LYS A 64 -23.83 7.78 -0.03
N GLY A 65 -23.41 6.59 0.43
CA GLY A 65 -22.38 5.76 -0.20
C GLY A 65 -20.95 6.19 0.11
N ILE A 66 -20.75 7.12 1.05
CA ILE A 66 -19.44 7.54 1.53
C ILE A 66 -19.10 6.91 2.86
N LYS A 67 -17.88 6.39 2.97
CA LYS A 67 -17.31 5.85 4.23
C LYS A 67 -15.79 5.90 4.21
N ASN A 68 -15.18 5.94 5.37
CA ASN A 68 -13.74 5.74 5.49
C ASN A 68 -13.37 4.38 4.90
N LYS A 69 -12.28 4.31 4.16
CA LYS A 69 -11.81 3.04 3.59
C LYS A 69 -10.29 2.96 3.60
N THR A 70 -9.80 1.74 3.72
CA THR A 70 -8.39 1.42 3.49
C THR A 70 -8.26 0.77 2.12
N ILE A 71 -7.28 1.20 1.34
CA ILE A 71 -6.96 0.62 0.04
C ILE A 71 -5.49 0.22 0.02
N GLU A 72 -5.18 -0.78 -0.80
CA GLU A 72 -3.81 -1.18 -1.09
C GLU A 72 -3.12 -0.15 -1.97
N ARG A 73 -1.81 0.04 -1.76
CA ARG A 73 -0.97 0.90 -2.61
C ARG A 73 -0.99 0.40 -4.06
N THR A 74 -1.26 1.30 -5.00
CA THR A 74 -1.39 0.97 -6.43
C THR A 74 -1.01 2.16 -7.31
N ASN A 75 -0.65 1.88 -8.57
CA ASN A 75 -0.46 2.92 -9.59
C ASN A 75 -1.80 3.34 -10.26
N SER A 76 -2.89 2.64 -9.98
CA SER A 76 -4.21 2.94 -10.54
C SER A 76 -4.84 4.16 -9.89
N LYS A 77 -5.61 4.91 -10.65
CA LYS A 77 -6.40 6.03 -10.12
C LYS A 77 -7.54 5.47 -9.26
N VAL A 78 -7.84 6.17 -8.17
CA VAL A 78 -8.98 5.86 -7.29
C VAL A 78 -10.18 6.64 -7.78
N ASP A 79 -11.26 5.93 -8.14
CA ASP A 79 -12.54 6.57 -8.45
C ASP A 79 -13.22 6.96 -7.12
N LEU A 80 -13.26 8.27 -6.89
CA LEU A 80 -13.86 8.86 -5.70
C LEU A 80 -15.38 9.03 -5.82
N LYS A 81 -15.96 8.91 -7.01
CA LYS A 81 -17.40 9.08 -7.23
C LYS A 81 -18.17 7.76 -7.27
N LYS A 82 -17.47 6.63 -7.43
CA LYS A 82 -18.08 5.31 -7.50
C LYS A 82 -18.91 5.00 -6.25
N GLY A 83 -20.21 4.71 -6.47
CA GLY A 83 -21.14 4.34 -5.39
C GLY A 83 -21.63 5.51 -4.53
N VAL A 84 -21.26 6.75 -4.83
CA VAL A 84 -21.73 7.95 -4.12
C VAL A 84 -22.96 8.49 -4.82
N LYS A 85 -24.00 8.78 -4.03
CA LYS A 85 -25.25 9.41 -4.50
C LYS A 85 -25.54 10.62 -3.62
N ALA A 86 -25.99 11.71 -4.25
CA ALA A 86 -26.53 12.87 -3.56
C ALA A 86 -27.98 13.10 -4.00
N THR A 87 -28.84 13.42 -3.05
CA THR A 87 -30.24 13.74 -3.29
C THR A 87 -30.65 14.97 -2.51
N ASP A 88 -31.62 15.72 -3.01
CA ASP A 88 -32.33 16.71 -2.21
C ASP A 88 -33.24 16.03 -1.17
N TYR A 89 -33.93 16.84 -0.38
CA TYR A 89 -34.83 16.33 0.66
C TYR A 89 -36.07 15.58 0.09
N ARG A 90 -36.42 15.80 -1.19
CA ARG A 90 -37.47 15.11 -1.92
C ARG A 90 -36.99 13.83 -2.58
N GLY A 91 -35.71 13.50 -2.50
CA GLY A 91 -35.13 12.30 -3.14
C GLY A 91 -34.66 12.52 -4.58
N LYS A 92 -34.78 13.73 -5.13
CA LYS A 92 -34.28 14.07 -6.48
C LYS A 92 -32.74 14.03 -6.47
N THR A 93 -32.19 13.35 -7.49
CA THR A 93 -30.73 13.24 -7.63
C THR A 93 -30.09 14.60 -7.87
N LEU A 94 -29.02 14.88 -7.14
CA LEU A 94 -28.21 16.10 -7.25
C LEU A 94 -26.83 15.79 -7.78
N LYS A 95 -26.25 16.74 -8.52
CA LYS A 95 -24.80 16.77 -8.79
C LYS A 95 -24.06 17.09 -7.51
N PHE A 96 -22.88 16.49 -7.33
CA PHE A 96 -22.01 16.78 -6.20
C PHE A 96 -20.57 16.99 -6.66
N THR A 97 -19.83 17.74 -5.90
CA THR A 97 -18.41 18.00 -6.11
C THR A 97 -17.58 17.21 -5.11
N VAL A 98 -16.36 16.86 -5.52
CA VAL A 98 -15.38 16.16 -4.69
C VAL A 98 -14.12 17.00 -4.63
N SER A 99 -13.68 17.35 -3.43
CA SER A 99 -12.41 18.02 -3.18
C SER A 99 -11.45 17.12 -2.41
N GLY A 100 -10.15 17.36 -2.61
CA GLY A 100 -9.10 16.47 -2.14
C GLY A 100 -8.60 15.53 -3.25
N LYS A 101 -7.39 14.99 -3.05
CA LYS A 101 -6.74 14.07 -4.00
C LYS A 101 -6.18 12.89 -3.24
N VAL A 102 -6.25 11.69 -3.82
CA VAL A 102 -5.60 10.48 -3.30
C VAL A 102 -4.42 10.16 -4.20
N ASN A 103 -3.21 10.11 -3.62
CA ASN A 103 -2.07 9.51 -4.29
C ASN A 103 -2.00 8.03 -3.87
N ALA A 104 -2.61 7.16 -4.68
CA ALA A 104 -2.65 5.73 -4.38
C ALA A 104 -1.28 5.03 -4.46
N ALA A 105 -0.28 5.65 -5.08
CA ALA A 105 1.09 5.13 -5.13
C ALA A 105 1.92 5.47 -3.87
N LYS A 106 1.40 6.31 -2.97
CA LYS A 106 2.07 6.71 -1.74
C LYS A 106 1.21 6.36 -0.53
N THR A 107 1.78 5.64 0.43
CA THR A 107 1.12 5.34 1.71
C THR A 107 0.79 6.61 2.48
N GLY A 108 -0.35 6.63 3.17
CA GLY A 108 -0.78 7.80 3.93
C GLY A 108 -2.29 7.88 4.12
N LYS A 109 -2.73 8.93 4.79
CA LYS A 109 -4.14 9.26 5.00
C LYS A 109 -4.53 10.47 4.15
N TYR A 110 -5.60 10.36 3.39
CA TYR A 110 -6.08 11.37 2.46
C TYR A 110 -7.50 11.76 2.81
N LYS A 111 -7.71 13.03 3.17
CA LYS A 111 -9.05 13.58 3.43
C LYS A 111 -9.72 13.93 2.12
N ILE A 112 -10.92 13.42 1.91
CA ILE A 112 -11.77 13.70 0.74
C ILE A 112 -13.08 14.27 1.24
N THR A 113 -13.49 15.39 0.65
CA THR A 113 -14.72 16.10 1.02
C THR A 113 -15.68 16.08 -0.16
N TYR A 114 -16.89 15.66 0.11
CA TYR A 114 -18.01 15.66 -0.83
C TYR A 114 -18.94 16.80 -0.48
N THR A 115 -19.37 17.56 -1.50
CA THR A 115 -20.27 18.69 -1.33
C THR A 115 -21.43 18.56 -2.29
N ALA A 116 -22.64 18.55 -1.80
CA ALA A 116 -23.86 18.67 -2.58
C ALA A 116 -24.57 19.99 -2.27
N LYS A 117 -25.18 20.60 -3.28
CA LYS A 117 -25.96 21.83 -3.18
C LYS A 117 -27.25 21.66 -3.96
N ASP A 118 -28.39 22.02 -3.38
CA ASP A 118 -29.67 22.03 -4.09
C ASP A 118 -29.90 23.35 -4.82
N ALA A 119 -31.02 23.44 -5.56
CA ALA A 119 -31.39 24.63 -6.33
C ALA A 119 -31.69 25.86 -5.43
N LYS A 120 -32.04 25.65 -4.17
CA LYS A 120 -32.30 26.71 -3.18
C LYS A 120 -31.06 27.15 -2.41
N GLY A 121 -29.89 26.54 -2.72
CA GLY A 121 -28.64 26.92 -2.10
C GLY A 121 -28.29 26.13 -0.85
N ASN A 122 -29.16 25.24 -0.35
CA ASN A 122 -28.84 24.40 0.80
C ASN A 122 -27.67 23.50 0.48
N LYS A 123 -26.71 23.43 1.39
CA LYS A 123 -25.43 22.75 1.19
C LYS A 123 -25.21 21.67 2.25
N THR A 124 -24.76 20.52 1.81
CA THR A 124 -24.25 19.46 2.68
C THR A 124 -22.82 19.14 2.30
N GLN A 125 -21.95 19.11 3.32
CA GLN A 125 -20.57 18.64 3.18
C GLN A 125 -20.33 17.45 4.09
N LYS A 126 -19.70 16.42 3.54
CA LYS A 126 -19.24 15.27 4.34
C LYS A 126 -17.82 14.90 3.93
N SER A 127 -16.98 14.61 4.90
CA SER A 127 -15.59 14.21 4.66
C SER A 127 -15.38 12.76 5.07
N ILE A 128 -14.52 12.10 4.32
CA ILE A 128 -14.01 10.76 4.66
C ILE A 128 -12.49 10.75 4.62
N VAL A 129 -11.91 9.73 5.22
CA VAL A 129 -10.47 9.45 5.15
C VAL A 129 -10.26 8.18 4.33
N ILE A 130 -9.43 8.29 3.27
CA ILE A 130 -8.91 7.14 2.55
C ILE A 130 -7.49 6.89 3.04
N THR A 131 -7.28 5.69 3.61
CA THR A 131 -5.96 5.27 4.06
C THR A 131 -5.33 4.37 3.00
N VAL A 132 -4.19 4.78 2.44
CA VAL A 132 -3.39 3.96 1.53
C VAL A 132 -2.36 3.20 2.36
N LYS A 133 -2.41 1.87 2.34
CA LYS A 133 -1.43 0.98 2.98
C LYS A 133 -0.68 0.21 1.92
N ASP A 134 0.51 -0.22 2.27
CA ASP A 134 1.32 -1.12 1.46
C ASP A 134 1.54 -2.41 2.25
N THR A 135 0.85 -3.45 1.83
CA THR A 135 0.93 -4.79 2.45
C THR A 135 1.47 -5.84 1.49
N LYS A 136 1.73 -5.45 0.24
CA LYS A 136 2.24 -6.37 -0.77
C LYS A 136 3.75 -6.47 -0.72
N ALA A 137 4.22 -7.72 -0.64
CA ALA A 137 5.64 -8.00 -0.72
C ALA A 137 6.23 -7.64 -2.10
N PRO A 138 7.49 -7.20 -2.16
CA PRO A 138 8.16 -6.97 -3.43
C PRO A 138 8.37 -8.29 -4.18
N SER A 139 8.35 -8.23 -5.50
CA SER A 139 8.75 -9.35 -6.35
C SER A 139 10.27 -9.45 -6.40
N ILE A 140 10.80 -10.68 -6.49
CA ILE A 140 12.23 -10.95 -6.59
C ILE A 140 12.50 -12.02 -7.63
N SER A 141 13.56 -11.82 -8.42
CA SER A 141 14.09 -12.77 -9.39
C SER A 141 15.62 -12.69 -9.43
N LEU A 142 16.26 -13.69 -10.02
CA LEU A 142 17.69 -13.77 -10.26
C LEU A 142 17.97 -13.65 -11.74
N LYS A 143 18.97 -12.84 -12.12
CA LYS A 143 19.50 -12.82 -13.50
C LYS A 143 20.26 -14.12 -13.79
N ARG A 144 21.13 -14.54 -12.86
CA ARG A 144 21.84 -15.81 -12.86
C ARG A 144 21.52 -16.59 -11.59
N LYS A 145 21.22 -17.87 -11.72
CA LYS A 145 20.95 -18.74 -10.57
C LYS A 145 22.23 -19.30 -9.95
N THR A 146 23.30 -19.29 -10.70
CA THR A 146 24.62 -19.81 -10.31
C THR A 146 25.72 -18.80 -10.62
N LEU A 147 26.61 -18.58 -9.68
CA LEU A 147 27.86 -17.84 -9.82
C LEU A 147 29.00 -18.83 -9.69
N THR A 148 29.88 -18.88 -10.68
CA THR A 148 31.02 -19.83 -10.71
C THR A 148 32.32 -19.07 -10.41
N TYR A 149 33.15 -19.67 -9.57
CA TYR A 149 34.47 -19.18 -9.16
C TYR A 149 35.49 -20.30 -9.23
N ASN A 150 36.71 -19.99 -9.65
CA ASN A 150 37.87 -20.90 -9.61
C ASN A 150 38.96 -20.42 -8.66
N LYS A 151 38.74 -19.24 -8.04
CA LYS A 151 39.62 -18.66 -7.00
C LYS A 151 38.76 -18.17 -5.85
N ALA A 152 39.32 -18.19 -4.65
CA ALA A 152 38.67 -17.63 -3.47
C ALA A 152 38.44 -16.11 -3.64
N VAL A 153 37.27 -15.64 -3.18
CA VAL A 153 36.91 -14.22 -3.18
C VAL A 153 36.59 -13.74 -1.77
N SER A 154 36.66 -12.44 -1.55
CA SER A 154 36.26 -11.86 -0.26
C SER A 154 34.76 -11.94 -0.06
N LYS A 155 34.33 -11.87 1.20
CA LYS A 155 32.91 -11.84 1.59
C LYS A 155 32.18 -10.68 0.93
N GLU A 156 32.77 -9.49 0.92
CA GLU A 156 32.22 -8.26 0.36
C GLU A 156 32.02 -8.39 -1.15
N LYS A 157 33.02 -8.96 -1.84
CA LYS A 157 32.97 -9.20 -3.28
C LYS A 157 31.87 -10.20 -3.62
N LEU A 158 31.72 -11.29 -2.85
CA LEU A 158 30.68 -12.27 -3.07
C LEU A 158 29.28 -11.70 -2.80
N VAL A 159 29.09 -10.96 -1.70
CA VAL A 159 27.83 -10.26 -1.40
C VAL A 159 27.46 -9.28 -2.51
N SER A 160 28.42 -8.49 -2.98
CA SER A 160 28.20 -7.51 -4.06
C SER A 160 27.80 -8.20 -5.36
N ALA A 161 28.50 -9.28 -5.75
CA ALA A 161 28.16 -10.07 -6.94
C ALA A 161 26.76 -10.68 -6.86
N ILE A 162 26.39 -11.27 -5.71
CA ILE A 162 25.05 -11.80 -5.46
C ILE A 162 23.99 -10.70 -5.60
N LYS A 163 24.19 -9.54 -4.96
CA LYS A 163 23.26 -8.41 -5.04
C LYS A 163 23.09 -7.85 -6.45
N ALA A 164 24.13 -7.88 -7.27
CA ALA A 164 24.09 -7.42 -8.66
C ALA A 164 23.20 -8.32 -9.56
N ASP A 165 23.08 -9.59 -9.20
CA ASP A 165 22.23 -10.55 -9.93
C ASP A 165 20.78 -10.60 -9.43
N VAL A 166 20.49 -10.01 -8.27
CA VAL A 166 19.12 -9.93 -7.75
C VAL A 166 18.38 -8.76 -8.40
N VAL A 167 17.24 -9.06 -8.98
CA VAL A 167 16.26 -8.06 -9.45
C VAL A 167 15.07 -8.07 -8.51
N ALA A 168 14.92 -7.01 -7.74
CA ALA A 168 13.76 -6.81 -6.89
C ALA A 168 12.94 -5.64 -7.41
N LYS A 169 11.61 -5.79 -7.46
CA LYS A 169 10.68 -4.74 -7.89
C LYS A 169 9.54 -4.60 -6.90
N ASP A 170 9.15 -3.36 -6.65
CA ASP A 170 8.00 -3.01 -5.84
C ASP A 170 7.13 -2.04 -6.62
N LEU A 171 5.83 -2.36 -6.74
CA LEU A 171 4.87 -1.63 -7.56
C LEU A 171 5.41 -1.37 -8.99
N GLY A 172 6.11 -2.35 -9.56
CA GLY A 172 6.74 -2.29 -10.88
C GLY A 172 8.07 -1.53 -10.94
N LYS A 173 8.46 -0.80 -9.90
CA LYS A 173 9.73 -0.06 -9.83
C LYS A 173 10.83 -0.94 -9.23
N LYS A 174 12.03 -0.87 -9.83
CA LYS A 174 13.22 -1.57 -9.33
C LYS A 174 13.63 -1.02 -7.97
N LEU A 175 13.87 -1.91 -7.02
CA LEU A 175 14.44 -1.57 -5.72
C LEU A 175 15.97 -1.49 -5.84
N VAL A 176 16.55 -0.54 -5.10
CA VAL A 176 18.01 -0.41 -5.00
C VAL A 176 18.61 -1.49 -4.08
N SER A 177 19.89 -1.73 -4.20
CA SER A 177 20.60 -2.85 -3.53
C SER A 177 20.47 -2.87 -2.00
N LYS A 178 20.25 -1.71 -1.35
CA LYS A 178 20.03 -1.65 0.11
C LYS A 178 18.78 -2.41 0.59
N TYR A 179 17.81 -2.62 -0.31
CA TYR A 179 16.59 -3.38 -0.03
C TYR A 179 16.72 -4.89 -0.35
N VAL A 180 17.91 -5.31 -0.84
CA VAL A 180 18.24 -6.72 -1.07
C VAL A 180 19.10 -7.23 0.08
N PHE A 181 18.63 -8.28 0.72
CA PHE A 181 19.27 -8.91 1.87
C PHE A 181 19.83 -10.27 1.47
N VAL A 182 21.05 -10.54 1.90
CA VAL A 182 21.79 -11.76 1.63
C VAL A 182 22.10 -12.41 2.97
N ASN A 183 21.96 -13.73 3.08
CA ASN A 183 22.34 -14.46 4.29
C ASN A 183 23.88 -14.47 4.44
N THR A 184 24.37 -13.61 5.33
CA THR A 184 25.81 -13.41 5.52
C THR A 184 26.51 -14.60 6.17
N GLN A 185 25.81 -15.45 6.91
CA GLN A 185 26.36 -16.69 7.47
C GLN A 185 26.60 -17.74 6.38
N GLU A 186 25.65 -17.89 5.45
CA GLU A 186 25.81 -18.79 4.29
C GLU A 186 26.92 -18.29 3.36
N VAL A 187 27.02 -16.95 3.15
CA VAL A 187 28.16 -16.35 2.44
C VAL A 187 29.48 -16.67 3.12
N GLN A 188 29.55 -16.53 4.45
CA GLN A 188 30.78 -16.81 5.20
C GLN A 188 31.18 -18.28 5.07
N LYS A 189 30.23 -19.23 5.12
CA LYS A 189 30.49 -20.65 4.89
C LYS A 189 31.09 -20.90 3.50
N ALA A 190 30.50 -20.29 2.45
CA ALA A 190 31.02 -20.43 1.10
C ALA A 190 32.44 -19.83 0.96
N VAL A 191 32.69 -18.64 1.52
CA VAL A 191 34.02 -18.01 1.47
C VAL A 191 35.06 -18.82 2.22
N THR A 192 34.72 -19.38 3.39
CA THR A 192 35.64 -20.24 4.17
C THR A 192 35.96 -21.51 3.40
N ALA A 193 34.97 -22.13 2.74
CA ALA A 193 35.19 -23.29 1.90
C ALA A 193 36.12 -22.98 0.71
N MET A 194 35.94 -21.82 0.06
CA MET A 194 36.81 -21.37 -1.02
C MET A 194 38.27 -21.18 -0.55
N LYS A 195 38.46 -20.56 0.63
CA LYS A 195 39.81 -20.38 1.22
C LYS A 195 40.50 -21.72 1.52
N ASN A 196 39.72 -22.70 1.94
CA ASN A 196 40.21 -24.04 2.26
C ASN A 196 40.20 -24.99 1.07
N LYS A 197 40.11 -24.46 -0.17
CA LYS A 197 40.10 -25.23 -1.42
C LYS A 197 39.06 -26.37 -1.45
N LYS A 198 37.96 -26.22 -0.67
CA LYS A 198 36.83 -27.15 -0.70
C LYS A 198 35.95 -26.83 -1.89
N TYR A 199 36.16 -27.53 -2.97
CA TYR A 199 35.40 -27.37 -4.22
C TYR A 199 33.99 -27.92 -4.05
N GLY A 200 33.02 -27.36 -4.80
CA GLY A 200 31.63 -27.81 -4.74
C GLY A 200 30.62 -26.67 -4.87
N THR A 201 29.36 -26.99 -4.65
CA THR A 201 28.25 -26.02 -4.76
C THR A 201 27.71 -25.65 -3.40
N TYR A 202 27.70 -24.34 -3.13
CA TYR A 202 27.17 -23.70 -1.92
C TYR A 202 25.92 -22.91 -2.27
N SER A 203 24.94 -22.88 -1.37
CA SER A 203 23.70 -22.11 -1.57
C SER A 203 23.67 -20.91 -0.62
N VAL A 204 23.32 -19.75 -1.19
CA VAL A 204 23.14 -18.51 -0.43
C VAL A 204 21.72 -18.00 -0.60
N THR A 205 21.03 -17.81 0.52
CA THR A 205 19.66 -17.33 0.55
C THR A 205 19.62 -15.81 0.41
N VAL A 206 18.73 -15.33 -0.45
CA VAL A 206 18.48 -13.91 -0.68
C VAL A 206 16.99 -13.59 -0.61
N TYR A 207 16.65 -12.39 -0.18
CA TYR A 207 15.29 -11.85 -0.23
C TYR A 207 15.33 -10.33 -0.36
N ALA A 208 14.22 -9.73 -0.72
CA ALA A 208 14.06 -8.29 -0.74
C ALA A 208 13.07 -7.84 0.33
N LYS A 209 13.21 -6.59 0.78
CA LYS A 209 12.29 -5.93 1.71
C LYS A 209 11.97 -4.55 1.14
N ASP A 210 10.69 -4.18 1.09
CA ASP A 210 10.30 -2.85 0.64
C ASP A 210 10.42 -1.79 1.76
N THR A 211 10.02 -0.57 1.45
CA THR A 211 10.03 0.54 2.41
C THR A 211 8.97 0.42 3.51
N ALA A 212 7.91 -0.36 3.27
CA ALA A 212 6.87 -0.64 4.25
C ALA A 212 7.23 -1.81 5.18
N GLY A 213 8.29 -2.54 4.86
CA GLY A 213 8.78 -3.66 5.64
C GLY A 213 8.31 -5.03 5.16
N ASN A 214 7.53 -5.11 4.06
CA ASN A 214 7.09 -6.38 3.53
C ASN A 214 8.27 -7.13 2.90
N LYS A 215 8.35 -8.45 3.17
CA LYS A 215 9.45 -9.31 2.71
C LYS A 215 9.00 -10.13 1.51
N SER A 216 9.84 -10.20 0.48
CA SER A 216 9.65 -11.11 -0.65
C SER A 216 9.78 -12.58 -0.24
N ARG A 217 9.43 -13.48 -1.14
CA ARG A 217 9.88 -14.86 -1.05
C ARG A 217 11.41 -14.92 -0.99
N LYS A 218 11.94 -15.98 -0.39
CA LYS A 218 13.38 -16.29 -0.39
C LYS A 218 13.75 -17.00 -1.68
N LEU A 219 14.90 -16.67 -2.24
CA LEU A 219 15.53 -17.38 -3.35
C LEU A 219 16.90 -17.90 -2.92
N LYS A 220 17.40 -18.94 -3.59
CA LYS A 220 18.74 -19.48 -3.39
C LYS A 220 19.59 -19.17 -4.62
N VAL A 221 20.75 -18.55 -4.39
CA VAL A 221 21.83 -18.40 -5.39
C VAL A 221 22.83 -19.52 -5.16
N LYS A 222 23.14 -20.29 -6.20
CA LYS A 222 24.18 -21.32 -6.14
C LYS A 222 25.55 -20.67 -6.37
N ILE A 223 26.50 -20.98 -5.52
CA ILE A 223 27.89 -20.59 -5.65
C ILE A 223 28.67 -21.85 -6.01
N ASN A 224 29.08 -21.97 -7.25
CA ASN A 224 29.85 -23.10 -7.74
C ASN A 224 31.35 -22.78 -7.67
N PHE A 225 32.06 -23.43 -6.78
CA PHE A 225 33.51 -23.29 -6.66
C PHE A 225 34.19 -24.52 -7.31
N VAL A 226 34.87 -24.27 -8.42
CA VAL A 226 35.46 -25.32 -9.25
C VAL A 226 36.97 -25.36 -9.09
N ASN A 227 37.54 -26.57 -9.14
CA ASN A 227 38.98 -26.77 -9.17
C ASN A 227 39.51 -26.20 -10.50
N PRO A 228 40.48 -25.23 -10.46
CA PRO A 228 41.11 -24.74 -11.70
C PRO A 228 41.94 -25.76 -12.44
N ASN A 229 42.40 -26.83 -11.74
CA ASN A 229 43.25 -27.92 -12.31
C ASN A 229 42.61 -29.29 -12.01
N PRO A 230 41.57 -29.68 -12.70
CA PRO A 230 40.82 -30.94 -12.40
C PRO A 230 41.60 -32.23 -12.59
N GLY A 231 42.84 -32.18 -13.09
CA GLY A 231 43.71 -33.37 -13.32
C GLY A 231 44.78 -33.60 -12.24
N THR A 232 44.89 -32.75 -11.21
CA THR A 232 45.97 -32.84 -10.21
C THR A 232 45.53 -33.41 -8.84
N ASP A 233 44.26 -33.65 -8.66
CA ASP A 233 43.72 -34.28 -7.42
C ASP A 233 43.50 -35.78 -7.63
N GLN A 234 44.50 -36.52 -8.13
CA GLN A 234 44.54 -37.95 -7.95
C GLN A 234 45.01 -38.16 -6.50
N PRO A 235 44.23 -38.85 -5.64
CA PRO A 235 44.79 -39.31 -4.36
C PRO A 235 46.04 -40.14 -4.67
N ASP A 236 47.12 -39.92 -3.90
CA ASP A 236 48.34 -40.70 -3.97
C ASP A 236 47.95 -42.19 -4.11
N GLN A 237 48.07 -42.73 -5.32
CA GLN A 237 48.13 -44.18 -5.44
C GLN A 237 49.42 -44.59 -4.77
N PRO A 238 49.40 -45.55 -3.81
CA PRO A 238 50.64 -46.08 -3.32
C PRO A 238 51.43 -46.60 -4.54
N GLU A 239 52.69 -46.18 -4.63
CA GLU A 239 53.60 -46.71 -5.66
C GLU A 239 53.51 -48.22 -5.65
N PRO A 240 53.38 -48.88 -6.82
CA PRO A 240 53.46 -50.33 -6.89
C PRO A 240 54.84 -50.73 -6.34
N ASP A 241 54.84 -51.57 -5.33
CA ASP A 241 56.04 -52.21 -4.79
C ASP A 241 56.87 -52.73 -5.97
N THR A 242 58.03 -52.12 -6.19
CA THR A 242 59.02 -52.61 -7.11
C THR A 242 59.53 -53.94 -6.58
N PRO A 243 59.38 -55.06 -7.29
CA PRO A 243 59.94 -56.31 -6.81
C PRO A 243 61.44 -56.17 -6.65
N GLY A 244 61.93 -56.40 -5.40
CA GLY A 244 63.35 -56.37 -5.07
C GLY A 244 64.14 -57.27 -6.01
N VAL A 245 65.14 -56.70 -6.71
CA VAL A 245 66.14 -57.46 -7.43
C VAL A 245 66.93 -58.30 -6.44
N VAL A 246 66.71 -59.57 -6.41
CA VAL A 246 67.55 -60.57 -5.71
C VAL A 246 68.83 -60.73 -6.49
N THR A 247 69.90 -60.08 -5.98
CA THR A 247 71.26 -60.42 -6.52
C THR A 247 71.71 -61.76 -5.98
N ASP A 248 71.74 -62.72 -6.87
CA ASP A 248 72.24 -64.05 -6.62
C ASP A 248 73.77 -64.00 -6.45
N SER A 249 74.27 -64.25 -5.25
CA SER A 249 75.66 -64.32 -4.93
C SER A 249 76.17 -65.75 -5.30
N ALA A 250 77.03 -65.78 -6.31
CA ALA A 250 77.73 -67.02 -6.72
C ALA A 250 78.53 -67.61 -5.58
N ILE A 251 78.23 -68.85 -5.21
CA ILE A 251 79.04 -69.72 -4.35
C ILE A 251 80.05 -70.45 -5.23
N THR A 252 81.37 -70.13 -4.98
CA THR A 252 82.48 -70.92 -5.55
C THR A 252 82.84 -72.02 -4.54
N VAL A 253 82.78 -73.31 -4.96
CA VAL A 253 83.23 -74.47 -4.22
C VAL A 253 84.50 -74.96 -4.91
N GLN A 254 85.57 -75.18 -4.11
CA GLN A 254 86.69 -76.02 -4.45
C GLN A 254 86.31 -77.45 -4.29
#